data_f27a306ed33046f585276c2941d41ef1
#
_entry.id   f27a306ed33046f585276c2941d41ef1
#
_cell.length_a   1.000
_cell.length_b   1.000
_cell.length_c   1.000
_cell.angle_alpha   90.00
_cell.angle_beta   90.00
_cell.angle_gamma   90.00
#
_symmetry.space_group_name_H-M   'P 1'
#
loop_
_entity.id
_entity.type
_entity.pdbx_description
1 polymer ?
#
loop_
_entity_poly.entity_id
_entity_poly.type
_entity_poly.pdbx_seq_one_letter_code
_entity_poly.pdbx_strand_id
1 'polypeptide(L)'
;MIKGQEVWNVHVTKGMEMRTIGNRQVCTFSDMKNNYYEILEETAEKFPDKIGFSDNWNRAYTYGTFIGMVDDFAQWLTEKGLQRGQHVGMLLHNSIEFCTVFYAICKIGAVVIPFPSKYREHEIQALIEKADIDLLVAAERFTDWVKKYEEQFPIVYSVDEEEGYGFRHLELPKGKRGGSQGKLEDEMILMFTSGTTSVSKGVVMKNYNVIHATMVYHRLCEITPEDKTIIPV
;
A
#
# COMPACT_ATOMS: atom_id res chain seq x y z
N MET A 1 -1.76 27.55 -19.20
CA MET A 1 -1.43 26.27 -19.88
C MET A 1 -0.14 25.76 -19.25
N ILE A 2 -0.10 24.49 -18.85
CA ILE A 2 1.10 23.88 -18.26
C ILE A 2 2.10 23.63 -19.40
N LYS A 3 3.35 24.05 -19.22
CA LYS A 3 4.42 23.92 -20.25
C LYS A 3 4.59 22.44 -20.65
N GLY A 4 4.53 22.13 -21.93
CA GLY A 4 4.62 20.79 -22.47
C GLY A 4 3.28 20.04 -22.60
N GLN A 5 2.17 20.64 -22.16
CA GLN A 5 0.84 20.04 -22.25
C GLN A 5 0.38 19.84 -23.71
N GLU A 6 0.88 20.66 -24.61
CA GLU A 6 0.62 20.57 -26.05
C GLU A 6 1.25 19.35 -26.73
N VAL A 7 2.23 18.71 -26.09
CA VAL A 7 2.93 17.52 -26.62
C VAL A 7 2.16 16.23 -26.31
N TRP A 8 1.26 16.28 -25.32
CA TRP A 8 0.53 15.11 -24.85
C TRP A 8 -0.91 15.12 -25.38
N ASN A 9 -1.47 13.93 -25.59
CA ASN A 9 -2.89 13.80 -25.92
C ASN A 9 -3.75 14.47 -24.84
N VAL A 10 -4.76 15.22 -25.28
CA VAL A 10 -5.70 15.93 -24.39
C VAL A 10 -6.34 15.00 -23.37
N HIS A 11 -6.59 13.73 -23.75
CA HIS A 11 -7.11 12.72 -22.84
C HIS A 11 -6.18 12.48 -21.63
N VAL A 12 -4.86 12.43 -21.84
CA VAL A 12 -3.87 12.22 -20.77
C VAL A 12 -3.79 13.44 -19.83
N THR A 13 -3.87 14.65 -20.41
CA THR A 13 -3.67 15.91 -19.65
C THR A 13 -4.95 16.51 -19.10
N LYS A 14 -6.11 15.91 -19.35
CA LYS A 14 -7.40 16.40 -18.88
C LYS A 14 -7.40 16.56 -17.36
N GLY A 15 -7.74 17.74 -16.86
CA GLY A 15 -7.79 18.05 -15.43
C GLY A 15 -6.42 18.26 -14.78
N MET A 16 -5.32 18.32 -15.57
CA MET A 16 -4.03 18.73 -15.03
C MET A 16 -4.06 20.20 -14.60
N GLU A 17 -3.56 20.47 -13.41
CA GLU A 17 -3.45 21.79 -12.82
C GLU A 17 -2.18 21.95 -11.99
N MET A 18 -1.76 23.19 -11.77
CA MET A 18 -0.74 23.48 -10.77
C MET A 18 -1.41 23.64 -9.41
N ARG A 19 -0.99 22.84 -8.45
CA ARG A 19 -1.52 22.87 -7.08
C ARG A 19 -0.39 23.08 -6.09
N THR A 20 -0.65 23.85 -5.03
CA THR A 20 0.25 23.95 -3.90
C THR A 20 0.02 22.74 -2.98
N ILE A 21 1.05 21.92 -2.80
CA ILE A 21 1.06 20.81 -1.85
C ILE A 21 2.21 21.05 -0.88
N GLY A 22 1.87 21.28 0.39
CA GLY A 22 2.83 21.80 1.35
C GLY A 22 3.36 23.18 0.92
N ASN A 23 4.67 23.28 0.70
CA ASN A 23 5.36 24.50 0.26
C ASN A 23 5.81 24.47 -1.22
N ARG A 24 5.31 23.52 -2.01
CA ARG A 24 5.72 23.31 -3.40
C ARG A 24 4.56 23.46 -4.37
N GLN A 25 4.88 24.03 -5.53
CA GLN A 25 3.99 23.99 -6.69
C GLN A 25 4.26 22.67 -7.45
N VAL A 26 3.23 21.83 -7.58
CA VAL A 26 3.30 20.56 -8.28
C VAL A 26 2.25 20.49 -9.37
N CYS A 27 2.60 19.89 -10.50
CA CYS A 27 1.63 19.55 -11.52
C CYS A 27 0.90 18.27 -11.10
N THR A 28 -0.42 18.32 -11.03
CA THR A 28 -1.25 17.20 -10.58
C THR A 28 -2.60 17.22 -11.26
N PHE A 29 -3.52 16.35 -10.89
CA PHE A 29 -4.88 16.32 -11.40
C PHE A 29 -5.86 16.90 -10.38
N SER A 30 -6.88 17.61 -10.86
CA SER A 30 -7.90 18.23 -10.00
C SER A 30 -8.74 17.21 -9.23
N ASP A 31 -8.87 15.98 -9.77
CA ASP A 31 -9.70 14.88 -9.26
C ASP A 31 -8.92 13.81 -8.46
N MET A 32 -7.70 14.14 -8.01
CA MET A 32 -6.92 13.21 -7.19
C MET A 32 -7.61 12.92 -5.84
N LYS A 33 -7.65 11.65 -5.49
CA LYS A 33 -8.00 11.20 -4.13
C LYS A 33 -6.86 11.50 -3.15
N ASN A 34 -7.14 11.50 -1.85
CA ASN A 34 -6.11 11.76 -0.84
C ASN A 34 -5.12 10.61 -0.66
N ASN A 35 -5.59 9.38 -0.83
CA ASN A 35 -4.78 8.16 -0.66
C ASN A 35 -5.38 6.99 -1.45
N TYR A 36 -4.68 5.85 -1.45
CA TYR A 36 -5.07 4.67 -2.21
C TYR A 36 -6.32 3.97 -1.65
N TYR A 37 -6.61 4.08 -0.36
CA TYR A 37 -7.83 3.51 0.19
C TYR A 37 -9.08 4.18 -0.42
N GLU A 38 -9.08 5.49 -0.61
CA GLU A 38 -10.21 6.22 -1.23
C GLU A 38 -10.44 5.79 -2.71
N ILE A 39 -9.36 5.40 -3.41
CA ILE A 39 -9.48 4.83 -4.77
C ILE A 39 -10.13 3.45 -4.73
N LEU A 40 -9.70 2.59 -3.80
CA LEU A 40 -10.30 1.27 -3.60
C LEU A 40 -11.77 1.40 -3.19
N GLU A 41 -12.09 2.32 -2.29
CA GLU A 41 -13.45 2.58 -1.82
C GLU A 41 -14.38 2.97 -2.97
N GLU A 42 -14.00 3.95 -3.78
CA GLU A 42 -14.77 4.35 -4.97
C GLU A 42 -14.93 3.18 -5.96
N THR A 43 -13.89 2.36 -6.13
CA THR A 43 -13.95 1.20 -7.01
C THR A 43 -14.91 0.13 -6.47
N ALA A 44 -14.88 -0.13 -5.17
CA ALA A 44 -15.77 -1.08 -4.52
C ALA A 44 -17.24 -0.62 -4.52
N GLU A 45 -17.49 0.69 -4.47
CA GLU A 45 -18.83 1.26 -4.63
C GLU A 45 -19.37 1.07 -6.06
N LYS A 46 -18.51 1.25 -7.07
CA LYS A 46 -18.91 1.11 -8.48
C LYS A 46 -19.06 -0.34 -8.94
N PHE A 47 -18.23 -1.23 -8.42
CA PHE A 47 -18.12 -2.61 -8.89
C PHE A 47 -18.07 -3.62 -7.73
N PRO A 48 -19.04 -3.62 -6.79
CA PRO A 48 -18.96 -4.40 -5.56
C PRO A 48 -18.82 -5.91 -5.78
N ASP A 49 -19.49 -6.44 -6.81
CA ASP A 49 -19.54 -7.86 -7.10
C ASP A 49 -18.47 -8.35 -8.09
N LYS A 50 -17.67 -7.41 -8.64
CA LYS A 50 -16.59 -7.77 -9.56
C LYS A 50 -15.40 -8.30 -8.79
N ILE A 51 -14.80 -9.41 -9.27
CA ILE A 51 -13.53 -9.92 -8.74
C ILE A 51 -12.45 -8.88 -8.99
N GLY A 52 -11.89 -8.34 -7.91
CA GLY A 52 -10.82 -7.35 -7.93
C GLY A 52 -9.44 -7.95 -7.69
N PHE A 53 -9.36 -8.99 -6.88
CA PHE A 53 -8.10 -9.60 -6.45
C PHE A 53 -8.19 -11.12 -6.50
N SER A 54 -7.15 -11.75 -7.04
CA SER A 54 -6.97 -13.20 -7.00
C SER A 54 -5.49 -13.55 -6.89
N ASP A 55 -5.17 -14.70 -6.37
CA ASP A 55 -3.81 -15.20 -6.23
C ASP A 55 -3.64 -16.63 -6.76
N ASN A 56 -2.41 -17.15 -6.65
CA ASN A 56 -2.03 -18.47 -7.12
C ASN A 56 -2.56 -19.63 -6.27
N TRP A 57 -3.17 -19.37 -5.11
CA TRP A 57 -3.84 -20.37 -4.26
C TRP A 57 -5.35 -20.48 -4.57
N ASN A 58 -5.76 -20.03 -5.77
CA ASN A 58 -7.16 -20.00 -6.23
C ASN A 58 -8.12 -19.23 -5.30
N ARG A 59 -7.59 -18.28 -4.54
CA ARG A 59 -8.41 -17.37 -3.74
C ARG A 59 -8.77 -16.18 -4.62
N ALA A 60 -10.05 -15.82 -4.63
CA ALA A 60 -10.57 -14.70 -5.40
C ALA A 60 -11.58 -13.92 -4.57
N TYR A 61 -11.41 -12.60 -4.53
CA TYR A 61 -12.26 -11.71 -3.75
C TYR A 61 -12.84 -10.61 -4.63
N THR A 62 -14.15 -10.36 -4.46
CA THR A 62 -14.78 -9.19 -5.09
C THR A 62 -14.27 -7.91 -4.42
N TYR A 63 -14.39 -6.77 -5.09
CA TYR A 63 -14.04 -5.49 -4.48
C TYR A 63 -14.80 -5.23 -3.19
N GLY A 64 -16.12 -5.59 -3.16
CA GLY A 64 -16.94 -5.45 -1.97
C GLY A 64 -16.46 -6.28 -0.78
N THR A 65 -16.07 -7.53 -1.02
CA THR A 65 -15.52 -8.41 0.01
C THR A 65 -14.13 -7.92 0.45
N PHE A 66 -13.26 -7.61 -0.52
CA PHE A 66 -11.88 -7.23 -0.23
C PHE A 66 -11.79 -5.94 0.59
N ILE A 67 -12.57 -4.91 0.26
CA ILE A 67 -12.53 -3.68 1.05
C ILE A 67 -13.07 -3.90 2.47
N GLY A 68 -14.00 -4.84 2.67
CA GLY A 68 -14.42 -5.26 4.02
C GLY A 68 -13.25 -5.84 4.83
N MET A 69 -12.43 -6.70 4.21
CA MET A 69 -11.21 -7.25 4.85
C MET A 69 -10.21 -6.14 5.21
N VAL A 70 -10.04 -5.16 4.32
CA VAL A 70 -9.20 -3.98 4.56
C VAL A 70 -9.73 -3.16 5.74
N ASP A 71 -11.04 -2.92 5.80
CA ASP A 71 -11.68 -2.16 6.88
C ASP A 71 -11.51 -2.85 8.23
N ASP A 72 -11.75 -4.16 8.28
CA ASP A 72 -11.60 -4.98 9.48
C ASP A 72 -10.15 -4.98 9.98
N PHE A 73 -9.17 -5.13 9.07
CA PHE A 73 -7.75 -5.13 9.42
C PHE A 73 -7.25 -3.75 9.84
N ALA A 74 -7.70 -2.67 9.18
CA ALA A 74 -7.37 -1.30 9.56
C ALA A 74 -7.91 -0.94 10.96
N GLN A 75 -9.13 -1.39 11.28
CA GLN A 75 -9.71 -1.20 12.61
C GLN A 75 -8.87 -1.92 13.66
N TRP A 76 -8.49 -3.17 13.39
CA TRP A 76 -7.65 -3.96 14.29
C TRP A 76 -6.29 -3.30 14.53
N LEU A 77 -5.61 -2.82 13.48
CA LEU A 77 -4.34 -2.09 13.61
C LEU A 77 -4.49 -0.83 14.47
N THR A 78 -5.59 -0.09 14.28
CA THR A 78 -5.90 1.11 15.06
C THR A 78 -6.11 0.78 16.54
N GLU A 79 -6.82 -0.31 16.85
CA GLU A 79 -7.00 -0.80 18.22
C GLU A 79 -5.69 -1.28 18.86
N LYS A 80 -4.71 -1.71 18.06
CA LYS A 80 -3.33 -2.00 18.51
C LYS A 80 -2.48 -0.74 18.67
N GLY A 81 -3.03 0.44 18.42
CA GLY A 81 -2.38 1.73 18.66
C GLY A 81 -1.69 2.33 17.45
N LEU A 82 -1.79 1.72 16.25
CA LEU A 82 -1.21 2.29 15.05
C LEU A 82 -1.90 3.61 14.67
N GLN A 83 -1.09 4.62 14.40
CA GLN A 83 -1.54 5.98 14.11
C GLN A 83 -1.01 6.47 12.75
N ARG A 84 -1.64 7.55 12.25
CA ARG A 84 -1.19 8.25 11.06
C ARG A 84 0.28 8.69 11.19
N GLY A 85 1.05 8.49 10.12
CA GLY A 85 2.46 8.87 10.03
C GLY A 85 3.43 7.86 10.62
N GLN A 86 2.95 6.83 11.33
CA GLN A 86 3.80 5.77 11.84
C GLN A 86 4.24 4.82 10.72
N HIS A 87 5.38 4.18 10.91
CA HIS A 87 6.04 3.33 9.94
C HIS A 87 5.66 1.86 10.13
N VAL A 88 5.14 1.23 9.08
CA VAL A 88 4.77 -0.20 9.10
C VAL A 88 5.64 -0.98 8.13
N GLY A 89 6.50 -1.83 8.66
CA GLY A 89 7.28 -2.79 7.88
C GLY A 89 6.38 -3.89 7.33
N MET A 90 6.58 -4.28 6.07
CA MET A 90 5.86 -5.39 5.44
C MET A 90 6.86 -6.39 4.87
N LEU A 91 6.98 -7.55 5.49
CA LEU A 91 7.80 -8.69 5.04
C LEU A 91 6.88 -9.84 4.62
N LEU A 92 6.18 -9.62 3.52
CA LEU A 92 5.17 -10.51 2.94
C LEU A 92 5.53 -10.84 1.49
N HIS A 93 4.93 -11.90 0.94
CA HIS A 93 4.94 -12.11 -0.51
C HIS A 93 3.86 -11.28 -1.18
N ASN A 94 3.87 -11.31 -2.53
CA ASN A 94 2.73 -10.83 -3.32
C ASN A 94 1.54 -11.76 -3.06
N SER A 95 0.58 -11.32 -2.26
CA SER A 95 -0.57 -12.09 -1.82
C SER A 95 -1.76 -11.16 -1.53
N ILE A 96 -2.91 -11.76 -1.25
CA ILE A 96 -4.10 -11.03 -0.76
C ILE A 96 -3.77 -10.31 0.57
N GLU A 97 -2.98 -10.94 1.42
CA GLU A 97 -2.52 -10.39 2.70
C GLU A 97 -1.69 -9.13 2.50
N PHE A 98 -0.75 -9.17 1.56
CA PHE A 98 0.04 -7.98 1.20
C PHE A 98 -0.87 -6.82 0.79
N CYS A 99 -1.83 -7.07 -0.10
CA CYS A 99 -2.78 -6.06 -0.55
C CYS A 99 -3.65 -5.56 0.62
N THR A 100 -4.16 -6.46 1.47
CA THR A 100 -4.99 -6.08 2.62
C THR A 100 -4.23 -5.15 3.57
N VAL A 101 -3.01 -5.51 3.94
CA VAL A 101 -2.15 -4.70 4.83
C VAL A 101 -1.83 -3.36 4.19
N PHE A 102 -1.45 -3.35 2.91
CA PHE A 102 -1.13 -2.12 2.18
C PHE A 102 -2.29 -1.11 2.20
N TYR A 103 -3.49 -1.54 1.84
CA TYR A 103 -4.66 -0.66 1.83
C TYR A 103 -5.12 -0.25 3.23
N ALA A 104 -4.97 -1.13 4.22
CA ALA A 104 -5.27 -0.80 5.62
C ALA A 104 -4.34 0.29 6.17
N ILE A 105 -3.04 0.20 5.87
CA ILE A 105 -2.06 1.25 6.22
C ILE A 105 -2.40 2.56 5.53
N CYS A 106 -2.76 2.53 4.23
CA CYS A 106 -3.21 3.72 3.50
C CYS A 106 -4.45 4.35 4.12
N LYS A 107 -5.42 3.55 4.60
CA LYS A 107 -6.62 4.04 5.28
C LYS A 107 -6.28 4.78 6.56
N ILE A 108 -5.36 4.25 7.37
CA ILE A 108 -4.91 4.88 8.61
C ILE A 108 -4.06 6.13 8.33
N GLY A 109 -3.44 6.22 7.15
CA GLY A 109 -2.48 7.26 6.80
C GLY A 109 -1.10 7.03 7.41
N ALA A 110 -0.78 5.78 7.72
CA ALA A 110 0.56 5.35 8.12
C ALA A 110 1.45 5.14 6.88
N VAL A 111 2.74 4.89 7.07
CA VAL A 111 3.75 4.76 6.02
C VAL A 111 4.05 3.29 5.76
N VAL A 112 3.91 2.86 4.52
CA VAL A 112 4.23 1.49 4.09
C VAL A 112 5.73 1.36 3.87
N ILE A 113 6.38 0.35 4.47
CA ILE A 113 7.79 0.02 4.23
C ILE A 113 7.89 -1.43 3.75
N PRO A 114 7.80 -1.67 2.43
CA PRO A 114 7.87 -3.02 1.89
C PRO A 114 9.32 -3.53 1.92
N PHE A 115 9.54 -4.67 2.57
CA PHE A 115 10.81 -5.36 2.55
C PHE A 115 10.83 -6.43 1.44
N PRO A 116 11.87 -6.48 0.61
CA PRO A 116 11.95 -7.45 -0.47
C PRO A 116 12.07 -8.89 0.08
N SER A 117 11.05 -9.72 -0.10
CA SER A 117 11.02 -11.12 0.39
C SER A 117 12.09 -12.03 -0.22
N LYS A 118 12.80 -11.56 -1.26
CA LYS A 118 13.92 -12.24 -1.91
C LYS A 118 15.28 -11.99 -1.24
N TYR A 119 15.35 -11.03 -0.31
CA TYR A 119 16.58 -10.72 0.39
C TYR A 119 16.90 -11.80 1.42
N ARG A 120 18.17 -11.87 1.81
CA ARG A 120 18.63 -12.77 2.86
C ARG A 120 18.33 -12.19 4.23
N GLU A 121 18.34 -13.04 5.24
CA GLU A 121 18.07 -12.65 6.63
C GLU A 121 18.83 -11.40 7.06
N HIS A 122 20.15 -11.38 6.91
CA HIS A 122 20.99 -10.25 7.34
C HIS A 122 20.68 -8.94 6.58
N GLU A 123 20.24 -9.01 5.32
CA GLU A 123 19.83 -7.86 4.53
C GLU A 123 18.51 -7.28 5.05
N ILE A 124 17.54 -8.15 5.36
CA ILE A 124 16.26 -7.74 5.95
C ILE A 124 16.48 -7.12 7.33
N GLN A 125 17.30 -7.74 8.18
CA GLN A 125 17.61 -7.21 9.51
C GLN A 125 18.26 -5.81 9.42
N ALA A 126 19.20 -5.61 8.51
CA ALA A 126 19.83 -4.30 8.29
C ALA A 126 18.82 -3.23 7.80
N LEU A 127 17.80 -3.61 7.03
CA LEU A 127 16.74 -2.71 6.62
C LEU A 127 15.79 -2.38 7.77
N ILE A 128 15.40 -3.37 8.57
CA ILE A 128 14.55 -3.19 9.75
C ILE A 128 15.19 -2.19 10.72
N GLU A 129 16.46 -2.38 11.05
CA GLU A 129 17.21 -1.49 11.94
C GLU A 129 17.34 -0.05 11.43
N LYS A 130 17.27 0.13 10.11
CA LYS A 130 17.36 1.43 9.46
C LYS A 130 16.02 2.12 9.25
N ALA A 131 14.95 1.36 9.18
CA ALA A 131 13.65 1.85 8.74
C ALA A 131 12.86 2.58 9.83
N ASP A 132 13.29 2.51 11.10
CA ASP A 132 12.60 3.11 12.26
C ASP A 132 11.11 2.75 12.27
N ILE A 133 10.81 1.44 12.28
CA ILE A 133 9.45 0.93 12.19
C ILE A 133 8.75 0.90 13.55
N ASP A 134 7.46 1.22 13.54
CA ASP A 134 6.58 1.16 14.72
C ASP A 134 5.85 -0.20 14.84
N LEU A 135 5.68 -0.90 13.72
CA LEU A 135 5.01 -2.20 13.64
C LEU A 135 5.56 -2.98 12.44
N LEU A 136 5.68 -4.30 12.56
CA LEU A 136 6.03 -5.20 11.46
C LEU A 136 4.89 -6.17 11.18
N VAL A 137 4.54 -6.34 9.90
CA VAL A 137 3.72 -7.45 9.44
C VAL A 137 4.60 -8.39 8.62
N ALA A 138 4.73 -9.64 9.06
CA ALA A 138 5.62 -10.62 8.45
C ALA A 138 4.91 -11.95 8.16
N ALA A 139 5.28 -12.62 7.07
CA ALA A 139 4.85 -14.01 6.88
C ALA A 139 5.54 -14.92 7.90
N GLU A 140 4.81 -15.90 8.41
CA GLU A 140 5.24 -16.83 9.47
C GLU A 140 6.59 -17.50 9.16
N ARG A 141 6.87 -17.79 7.90
CA ARG A 141 8.16 -18.35 7.48
C ARG A 141 9.38 -17.48 7.81
N PHE A 142 9.19 -16.19 8.08
CA PHE A 142 10.25 -15.26 8.48
C PHE A 142 10.37 -15.09 10.00
N THR A 143 9.60 -15.83 10.79
CA THR A 143 9.57 -15.70 12.25
C THR A 143 10.98 -15.73 12.85
N ASP A 144 11.81 -16.72 12.46
CA ASP A 144 13.16 -16.85 12.99
C ASP A 144 14.07 -15.64 12.69
N TRP A 145 13.80 -14.92 11.61
CA TRP A 145 14.56 -13.73 11.22
C TRP A 145 14.20 -12.48 12.03
N VAL A 146 12.94 -12.40 12.48
CA VAL A 146 12.38 -11.16 13.03
C VAL A 146 11.97 -11.24 14.50
N LYS A 147 11.81 -12.43 15.08
CA LYS A 147 11.37 -12.62 16.48
C LYS A 147 12.22 -11.87 17.51
N LYS A 148 13.50 -11.62 17.23
CA LYS A 148 14.40 -10.86 18.11
C LYS A 148 13.98 -9.39 18.28
N TYR A 149 13.09 -8.88 17.42
CA TYR A 149 12.60 -7.50 17.48
C TYR A 149 11.27 -7.36 18.24
N GLU A 150 10.65 -8.46 18.72
CA GLU A 150 9.36 -8.43 19.42
C GLU A 150 9.38 -7.61 20.72
N GLU A 151 10.56 -7.41 21.32
CA GLU A 151 10.74 -6.52 22.47
C GLU A 151 10.83 -5.03 22.08
N GLN A 152 11.03 -4.70 20.81
CA GLN A 152 11.22 -3.34 20.33
C GLN A 152 9.93 -2.75 19.74
N PHE A 153 9.18 -3.56 18.98
CA PHE A 153 7.92 -3.19 18.35
C PHE A 153 7.02 -4.40 18.13
N PRO A 154 5.70 -4.21 18.00
CA PRO A 154 4.75 -5.29 17.73
C PRO A 154 5.04 -5.96 16.37
N ILE A 155 4.94 -7.30 16.34
CA ILE A 155 5.01 -8.10 15.11
C ILE A 155 3.69 -8.85 14.93
N VAL A 156 3.12 -8.74 13.73
CA VAL A 156 1.90 -9.45 13.32
C VAL A 156 2.29 -10.47 12.27
N TYR A 157 1.96 -11.72 12.49
CA TYR A 157 2.30 -12.79 11.57
C TYR A 157 1.11 -13.14 10.66
N SER A 158 1.38 -13.24 9.36
CA SER A 158 0.51 -13.92 8.40
C SER A 158 0.87 -15.39 8.41
N VAL A 159 -0.06 -16.24 8.81
CA VAL A 159 0.11 -17.69 8.79
C VAL A 159 0.01 -18.24 7.38
N ASP A 160 0.20 -19.55 7.20
CA ASP A 160 0.22 -20.20 5.89
C ASP A 160 -1.00 -19.84 5.02
N GLU A 161 -0.75 -19.11 3.94
CA GLU A 161 -1.77 -18.59 3.01
C GLU A 161 -2.32 -19.68 2.08
N GLU A 162 -1.63 -20.81 1.89
CA GLU A 162 -2.13 -21.96 1.13
C GLU A 162 -3.34 -22.61 1.81
N GLU A 163 -3.39 -22.53 3.15
CA GLU A 163 -4.49 -23.05 3.96
C GLU A 163 -5.67 -22.06 4.12
N GLY A 164 -5.62 -20.89 3.48
CA GLY A 164 -6.65 -19.87 3.53
C GLY A 164 -6.12 -18.47 3.83
N TYR A 165 -7.00 -17.57 4.31
CA TYR A 165 -6.60 -16.21 4.62
C TYR A 165 -5.55 -16.17 5.75
N GLY A 166 -4.40 -15.57 5.49
CA GLY A 166 -3.25 -15.60 6.39
C GLY A 166 -3.46 -14.94 7.76
N PHE A 167 -4.48 -14.09 7.91
CA PHE A 167 -4.86 -13.48 9.18
C PHE A 167 -6.10 -14.13 9.83
N ARG A 168 -6.50 -15.33 9.38
CA ARG A 168 -7.67 -16.07 9.92
C ARG A 168 -7.59 -16.39 11.43
N HIS A 169 -6.40 -16.38 11.99
CA HIS A 169 -6.16 -16.61 13.41
C HIS A 169 -6.39 -15.35 14.27
N LEU A 170 -6.52 -14.17 13.65
CA LEU A 170 -6.79 -12.92 14.35
C LEU A 170 -8.29 -12.74 14.54
N GLU A 171 -8.68 -12.29 15.73
CA GLU A 171 -10.03 -11.82 15.99
C GLU A 171 -10.16 -10.37 15.46
N LEU A 172 -10.50 -10.26 14.17
CA LEU A 172 -10.65 -8.96 13.53
C LEU A 172 -12.00 -8.33 13.88
N PRO A 173 -12.03 -7.09 14.41
CA PRO A 173 -13.28 -6.36 14.64
C PRO A 173 -13.89 -5.96 13.29
N LYS A 174 -15.18 -5.64 13.30
CA LYS A 174 -15.83 -5.04 12.14
C LYS A 174 -15.39 -3.60 11.95
N GLY A 175 -14.64 -3.36 10.87
CA GLY A 175 -14.21 -2.04 10.46
C GLY A 175 -15.34 -1.23 9.82
N LYS A 176 -15.27 0.07 9.98
CA LYS A 176 -16.19 0.99 9.31
C LYS A 176 -15.67 1.38 7.93
N ARG A 177 -16.55 1.37 6.93
CA ARG A 177 -16.27 1.93 5.61
C ARG A 177 -16.04 3.44 5.73
N GLY A 178 -15.13 4.00 4.92
CA GLY A 178 -14.77 5.42 4.97
C GLY A 178 -13.85 5.79 6.12
N GLY A 179 -13.76 7.09 6.37
CA GLY A 179 -12.98 7.62 7.48
C GLY A 179 -11.47 7.51 7.30
N SER A 180 -11.00 7.48 6.05
CA SER A 180 -9.57 7.53 5.73
C SER A 180 -8.92 8.79 6.33
N GLN A 181 -7.72 8.62 6.92
CA GLN A 181 -6.99 9.70 7.58
C GLN A 181 -5.83 10.24 6.74
N GLY A 182 -5.38 9.49 5.73
CA GLY A 182 -4.27 9.87 4.86
C GLY A 182 -4.59 11.09 4.01
N LYS A 183 -3.61 11.98 3.78
CA LYS A 183 -3.71 13.19 2.96
C LYS A 183 -2.69 13.15 1.83
N LEU A 184 -2.93 13.94 0.78
CA LEU A 184 -2.05 13.99 -0.40
C LEU A 184 -0.58 14.29 -0.08
N GLU A 185 -0.31 15.14 0.90
CA GLU A 185 1.05 15.50 1.31
C GLU A 185 1.71 14.52 2.27
N ASP A 186 0.99 13.52 2.79
CA ASP A 186 1.55 12.52 3.70
C ASP A 186 2.53 11.61 2.98
N GLU A 187 3.52 11.16 3.71
CA GLU A 187 4.39 10.06 3.30
C GLU A 187 3.55 8.78 3.21
N MET A 188 3.68 8.09 2.10
CA MET A 188 2.91 6.89 1.81
C MET A 188 3.77 5.64 1.85
N ILE A 189 4.92 5.70 1.18
CA ILE A 189 5.81 4.57 1.02
C ILE A 189 7.26 5.03 1.26
N LEU A 190 8.00 4.25 2.05
CA LEU A 190 9.45 4.34 2.15
C LEU A 190 10.05 3.07 1.53
N MET A 191 10.72 3.22 0.39
CA MET A 191 11.40 2.12 -0.29
C MET A 191 12.91 2.23 -0.17
N PHE A 192 13.59 1.12 0.06
CA PHE A 192 15.04 1.06 0.06
C PHE A 192 15.56 0.64 -1.31
N THR A 193 16.50 1.43 -1.85
CA THR A 193 17.17 1.09 -3.10
C THR A 193 18.37 0.18 -2.82
N SER A 194 18.57 -0.83 -3.65
CA SER A 194 19.82 -1.58 -3.74
C SER A 194 20.87 -0.67 -4.39
N GLY A 195 21.50 0.21 -3.61
CA GLY A 195 22.54 1.11 -4.12
C GLY A 195 23.78 0.31 -4.54
N THR A 196 24.39 0.67 -5.66
CA THR A 196 25.74 0.22 -6.07
C THR A 196 26.82 0.69 -5.11
N THR A 197 26.50 1.58 -4.17
CA THR A 197 27.32 2.06 -3.08
C THR A 197 26.89 1.37 -1.78
N SER A 198 27.82 1.05 -0.92
CA SER A 198 27.73 0.22 0.29
C SER A 198 26.59 0.53 1.29
N VAL A 199 25.78 1.55 1.07
CA VAL A 199 24.69 1.95 1.98
C VAL A 199 23.40 2.11 1.20
N SER A 200 22.42 1.23 1.48
CA SER A 200 21.05 1.36 0.97
C SER A 200 20.46 2.72 1.36
N LYS A 201 19.78 3.40 0.41
CA LYS A 201 19.14 4.69 0.63
C LYS A 201 17.62 4.51 0.66
N GLY A 202 16.95 5.15 1.63
CA GLY A 202 15.50 5.23 1.67
C GLY A 202 14.99 6.32 0.72
N VAL A 203 14.00 5.97 -0.11
CA VAL A 203 13.27 6.89 -0.97
C VAL A 203 11.86 7.02 -0.43
N VAL A 204 11.50 8.23 -0.01
CA VAL A 204 10.16 8.56 0.48
C VAL A 204 9.30 9.01 -0.68
N MET A 205 8.15 8.38 -0.86
CA MET A 205 7.11 8.79 -1.80
C MET A 205 5.85 9.21 -1.04
N LYS A 206 5.31 10.36 -1.41
CA LYS A 206 4.06 10.88 -0.85
C LYS A 206 2.85 10.37 -1.63
N ASN A 207 1.66 10.42 -1.02
CA ASN A 207 0.43 10.02 -1.69
C ASN A 207 0.29 10.68 -3.08
N TYR A 208 0.49 11.99 -3.18
CA TYR A 208 0.37 12.69 -4.47
C TYR A 208 1.34 12.19 -5.54
N ASN A 209 2.56 11.74 -5.18
CA ASN A 209 3.52 11.21 -6.15
C ASN A 209 2.98 9.92 -6.80
N VAL A 210 2.54 8.99 -5.95
CA VAL A 210 2.12 7.66 -6.38
C VAL A 210 0.78 7.72 -7.11
N ILE A 211 -0.19 8.47 -6.57
CA ILE A 211 -1.51 8.64 -7.19
C ILE A 211 -1.41 9.34 -8.54
N HIS A 212 -0.61 10.41 -8.64
CA HIS A 212 -0.37 11.08 -9.91
C HIS A 212 0.20 10.13 -10.97
N ALA A 213 1.24 9.37 -10.61
CA ALA A 213 1.83 8.38 -11.51
C ALA A 213 0.81 7.33 -11.96
N THR A 214 -0.02 6.83 -11.04
CA THR A 214 -1.10 5.87 -11.34
C THR A 214 -2.13 6.45 -12.30
N MET A 215 -2.56 7.69 -12.09
CA MET A 215 -3.53 8.36 -12.98
C MET A 215 -2.96 8.57 -14.37
N VAL A 216 -1.69 8.98 -14.48
CA VAL A 216 -1.01 9.11 -15.79
C VAL A 216 -0.94 7.74 -16.47
N TYR A 217 -0.48 6.70 -15.75
CA TYR A 217 -0.36 5.35 -16.28
C TYR A 217 -1.72 4.80 -16.76
N HIS A 218 -2.76 4.94 -15.94
CA HIS A 218 -4.13 4.55 -16.27
C HIS A 218 -4.60 5.19 -17.59
N ARG A 219 -4.40 6.51 -17.75
CA ARG A 219 -4.82 7.25 -18.93
C ARG A 219 -3.96 6.96 -20.16
N LEU A 220 -2.64 6.81 -19.98
CA LEU A 220 -1.69 6.56 -21.06
C LEU A 220 -1.85 5.17 -21.66
N CYS A 221 -2.12 4.18 -20.80
CA CYS A 221 -2.34 2.78 -21.22
C CYS A 221 -3.81 2.49 -21.52
N GLU A 222 -4.70 3.50 -21.44
CA GLU A 222 -6.15 3.37 -21.68
C GLU A 222 -6.78 2.20 -20.90
N ILE A 223 -6.34 2.00 -19.64
CA ILE A 223 -6.80 0.90 -18.79
C ILE A 223 -8.29 1.07 -18.51
N THR A 224 -9.02 -0.02 -18.68
CA THR A 224 -10.47 -0.10 -18.50
C THR A 224 -10.84 -1.10 -17.40
N PRO A 225 -12.10 -1.13 -16.94
CA PRO A 225 -12.54 -2.16 -16.00
C PRO A 225 -12.42 -3.59 -16.52
N GLU A 226 -12.26 -3.81 -17.82
CA GLU A 226 -12.16 -5.14 -18.43
C GLU A 226 -10.71 -5.69 -18.41
N ASP A 227 -9.74 -4.83 -18.16
CA ASP A 227 -8.33 -5.23 -18.11
C ASP A 227 -7.99 -6.00 -16.84
N LYS A 228 -7.03 -6.92 -16.97
CA LYS A 228 -6.47 -7.71 -15.88
C LYS A 228 -4.96 -7.56 -15.87
N THR A 229 -4.40 -7.34 -14.69
CA THR A 229 -2.96 -7.25 -14.49
C THR A 229 -2.46 -8.46 -13.71
N ILE A 230 -1.34 -9.03 -14.14
CA ILE A 230 -0.63 -10.09 -13.41
C ILE A 230 0.64 -9.47 -12.83
N ILE A 231 0.83 -9.66 -11.53
CA ILE A 231 2.06 -9.26 -10.84
C ILE A 231 2.86 -10.53 -10.57
N PRO A 232 3.86 -10.87 -11.39
CA PRO A 232 4.68 -12.07 -11.20
C PRO A 232 5.56 -11.90 -9.96
N VAL A 233 5.84 -13.00 -9.27
CA VAL A 233 6.73 -13.07 -8.10
C VAL A 233 8.16 -13.36 -8.52
#